data_40cad0524643c361007347092f0a30e6
#
_entry.id   40cad0524643c361007347092f0a30e6
#
_cell.length_a   1.000
_cell.length_b   1.000
_cell.length_c   1.000
_cell.angle_alpha   90.00
_cell.angle_beta   90.00
_cell.angle_gamma   90.00
#
_symmetry.space_group_name_H-M   'P 1'
#
loop_
_entity.id
_entity.type
_entity.pdbx_description
1 polymer ?
#
loop_
_entity_poly.entity_id
_entity_poly.type
_entity_poly.pdbx_seq_one_letter_code
_entity_poly.pdbx_strand_id
1 'polypeptide(L)'
;MNNRSLFALLVSLALAPLAGAAEPPAEKFDVVIKGGMVYDGTGEKPRVIDVAIRGDRIAGLENFSAEQAKTVIDAKGLAVAPGFINMLSWSTESLIEDGRSQSEIREGVTTEIMGEGYSMGPLNDRMKERMVHDQGDIKYEIKWNTLSEYLRYLEQHGVSCNVASFVGATTIRDFVIGLEDKQPTPEQLEQMRELVRKEMEAGALGIGTSLIYPPAFYAKTEELIELCKVAAKYKGKYISHMRSEGNQLLQAIDELLRISKEANIPAEIYHIKAAGQPNWNKADAMLAKIEDAQKAGLKITADMYTYTAAGTGLDACLPPWTEDGGYPALFKRLRDPATREKIKAEVQTPTDTWENLYLAAGSPDKILLSGFKSEKLKPLTGKSLAEVAKMRGKDPIDTAMDLIAEDESRIDTIYFLMSEENVKKEIVKPWISFGSDEASQAPEGNFMKSNCHPRAYGCFVRVLGKYTRDEKVLTLEQAIRKLSGLPATNLGLDHRGFLQKGMFADVVVFDPATVGDRATFEKPHQYAVGMKHVFVNGAQVLKDGEHTGAKPGRALWGPGKL
;
A
#
# COMPACT_ATOMS: atom_id res chain seq x y z
N MET A 1 81.94 -68.08 0.28
CA MET A 1 81.32 -68.95 -0.76
C MET A 1 79.85 -68.44 -0.97
N ASN A 2 79.56 -68.28 -2.22
CA ASN A 2 78.22 -67.91 -2.82
C ASN A 2 77.80 -66.47 -2.85
N ASN A 3 78.12 -65.89 -4.02
CA ASN A 3 77.50 -64.76 -4.67
C ASN A 3 76.03 -65.03 -5.01
N ARG A 4 75.15 -64.05 -4.78
CA ARG A 4 73.93 -63.85 -5.58
C ARG A 4 73.75 -62.37 -5.89
N SER A 5 73.96 -62.05 -7.16
CA SER A 5 73.69 -60.75 -7.77
C SER A 5 72.18 -60.57 -7.90
N LEU A 6 71.64 -59.39 -7.42
CA LEU A 6 70.28 -58.95 -7.70
C LEU A 6 70.33 -57.91 -8.82
N PHE A 7 69.74 -58.24 -9.97
CA PHE A 7 69.43 -57.30 -11.07
C PHE A 7 68.27 -56.39 -10.66
N ALA A 8 68.51 -55.10 -10.57
CA ALA A 8 67.45 -54.14 -10.42
C ALA A 8 66.92 -53.71 -11.80
N LEU A 9 65.65 -53.97 -12.05
CA LEU A 9 64.94 -53.53 -13.25
C LEU A 9 64.39 -52.17 -13.02
N LEU A 10 64.96 -51.12 -13.63
CA LEU A 10 64.41 -49.73 -13.63
C LEU A 10 63.24 -49.73 -14.64
N VAL A 11 62.00 -49.67 -14.10
CA VAL A 11 60.80 -49.33 -14.89
C VAL A 11 60.65 -47.82 -14.90
N SER A 12 60.92 -47.20 -16.04
CA SER A 12 60.64 -45.77 -16.29
C SER A 12 59.13 -45.55 -16.50
N LEU A 13 58.40 -45.07 -15.48
CA LEU A 13 57.02 -44.58 -15.67
C LEU A 13 57.09 -43.22 -16.36
N ALA A 14 56.71 -43.15 -17.62
CA ALA A 14 56.40 -41.89 -18.31
C ALA A 14 55.11 -41.34 -17.76
N LEU A 15 55.16 -40.26 -16.96
CA LEU A 15 53.98 -39.44 -16.63
C LEU A 15 53.53 -38.72 -17.90
N ALA A 16 52.40 -39.18 -18.51
CA ALA A 16 51.68 -38.38 -19.47
C ALA A 16 51.03 -37.15 -18.74
N PRO A 17 51.11 -35.92 -19.29
CA PRO A 17 50.39 -34.80 -18.68
C PRO A 17 48.87 -35.10 -18.76
N LEU A 18 48.22 -35.11 -17.58
CA LEU A 18 46.77 -35.05 -17.48
C LEU A 18 46.33 -33.76 -18.19
N ALA A 19 45.69 -33.90 -19.36
CA ALA A 19 44.97 -32.83 -20.00
C ALA A 19 43.98 -32.28 -18.97
N GLY A 20 44.18 -31.00 -18.53
CA GLY A 20 43.27 -30.35 -17.59
C GLY A 20 41.85 -30.43 -18.14
N ALA A 21 40.97 -31.09 -17.41
CA ALA A 21 39.54 -31.03 -17.69
C ALA A 21 39.17 -29.55 -17.75
N ALA A 22 38.71 -29.08 -18.91
CA ALA A 22 38.21 -27.73 -19.04
C ALA A 22 37.10 -27.55 -17.98
N GLU A 23 37.23 -26.53 -17.14
CA GLU A 23 36.15 -26.17 -16.21
C GLU A 23 34.87 -26.07 -17.02
N PRO A 24 33.74 -26.63 -16.53
CA PRO A 24 32.46 -26.47 -17.20
C PRO A 24 32.19 -24.97 -17.39
N PRO A 25 31.67 -24.55 -18.56
CA PRO A 25 31.41 -23.15 -18.81
C PRO A 25 30.55 -22.58 -17.68
N ALA A 26 30.97 -21.47 -17.11
CA ALA A 26 30.26 -20.80 -16.02
C ALA A 26 28.79 -20.58 -16.44
N GLU A 27 27.87 -21.00 -15.58
CA GLU A 27 26.45 -20.88 -15.84
C GLU A 27 26.08 -19.41 -16.12
N LYS A 28 25.42 -19.16 -17.25
CA LYS A 28 25.02 -17.81 -17.67
C LYS A 28 24.00 -17.20 -16.70
N PHE A 29 24.07 -15.89 -16.52
CA PHE A 29 23.00 -15.13 -15.88
C PHE A 29 21.73 -15.20 -16.76
N ASP A 30 20.57 -15.15 -16.13
CA ASP A 30 19.31 -15.12 -16.89
C ASP A 30 19.14 -13.77 -17.58
N VAL A 31 19.44 -12.68 -16.86
CA VAL A 31 19.39 -11.31 -17.38
C VAL A 31 20.62 -10.53 -16.92
N VAL A 32 21.17 -9.70 -17.80
CA VAL A 32 22.10 -8.63 -17.42
C VAL A 32 21.54 -7.31 -17.95
N ILE A 33 21.30 -6.37 -17.02
CA ILE A 33 20.90 -4.99 -17.31
C ILE A 33 22.18 -4.16 -17.38
N LYS A 34 22.50 -3.66 -18.58
CA LYS A 34 23.81 -3.07 -18.89
C LYS A 34 23.80 -1.55 -18.98
N GLY A 35 24.83 -0.94 -18.37
CA GLY A 35 25.20 0.46 -18.59
C GLY A 35 24.21 1.47 -18.05
N GLY A 36 23.28 1.06 -17.20
CA GLY A 36 22.33 1.94 -16.54
C GLY A 36 22.93 2.74 -15.39
N MET A 37 22.32 3.85 -15.04
CA MET A 37 22.61 4.58 -13.80
C MET A 37 21.90 3.88 -12.65
N VAL A 38 22.66 3.17 -11.82
CA VAL A 38 22.12 2.33 -10.73
C VAL A 38 21.99 3.15 -9.45
N TYR A 39 20.77 3.20 -8.94
CA TYR A 39 20.36 3.73 -7.64
C TYR A 39 20.04 2.53 -6.74
N ASP A 40 20.82 2.25 -5.74
CA ASP A 40 20.74 0.98 -5.00
C ASP A 40 19.68 0.93 -3.88
N GLY A 41 18.91 2.00 -3.69
CA GLY A 41 17.88 2.11 -2.64
C GLY A 41 18.37 2.64 -1.30
N THR A 42 19.70 2.84 -1.12
CA THR A 42 20.25 3.38 0.14
C THR A 42 20.13 4.91 0.27
N GLY A 43 19.95 5.61 -0.86
CA GLY A 43 20.01 7.07 -0.92
C GLY A 43 21.41 7.62 -1.19
N GLU A 44 22.39 6.74 -1.37
CA GLU A 44 23.74 7.09 -1.77
C GLU A 44 23.80 7.49 -3.25
N LYS A 45 24.94 8.12 -3.64
CA LYS A 45 25.14 8.56 -5.04
C LYS A 45 25.08 7.39 -6.02
N PRO A 46 24.37 7.55 -7.14
CA PRO A 46 24.25 6.50 -8.16
C PRO A 46 25.59 6.29 -8.89
N ARG A 47 25.70 5.15 -9.55
CA ARG A 47 26.88 4.78 -10.35
C ARG A 47 26.47 4.04 -11.61
N VAL A 48 27.22 4.21 -12.69
CA VAL A 48 27.03 3.43 -13.92
C VAL A 48 27.67 2.05 -13.73
N ILE A 49 26.86 1.01 -13.67
CA ILE A 49 27.28 -0.38 -13.45
C ILE A 49 26.20 -1.31 -13.99
N ASP A 50 26.55 -2.58 -14.29
CA ASP A 50 25.57 -3.56 -14.72
C ASP A 50 24.95 -4.28 -13.51
N VAL A 51 23.71 -4.76 -13.68
CA VAL A 51 22.99 -5.59 -12.69
C VAL A 51 22.71 -6.96 -13.31
N ALA A 52 23.24 -8.03 -12.72
CA ALA A 52 23.01 -9.40 -13.15
C ALA A 52 21.95 -10.08 -12.30
N ILE A 53 21.03 -10.80 -12.95
CA ILE A 53 19.95 -11.57 -12.33
C ILE A 53 20.15 -13.05 -12.66
N ARG A 54 20.04 -13.92 -11.64
CA ARG A 54 20.00 -15.39 -11.78
C ARG A 54 18.89 -15.95 -10.90
N GLY A 55 17.94 -16.66 -11.50
CA GLY A 55 16.73 -17.10 -10.83
C GLY A 55 15.97 -15.89 -10.28
N ASP A 56 15.65 -15.93 -9.01
CA ASP A 56 14.92 -14.87 -8.32
C ASP A 56 15.83 -13.86 -7.58
N ARG A 57 17.16 -13.89 -7.81
CA ARG A 57 18.15 -13.13 -7.06
C ARG A 57 19.02 -12.24 -7.93
N ILE A 58 19.43 -11.12 -7.34
CA ILE A 58 20.53 -10.29 -7.85
C ILE A 58 21.83 -11.07 -7.64
N ALA A 59 22.46 -11.45 -8.75
CA ALA A 59 23.69 -12.25 -8.75
C ALA A 59 24.96 -11.41 -8.59
N GLY A 60 24.93 -10.15 -9.05
CA GLY A 60 26.06 -9.24 -8.95
C GLY A 60 25.75 -7.86 -9.47
N LEU A 61 26.61 -6.89 -9.05
CA LEU A 61 26.63 -5.51 -9.52
C LEU A 61 28.08 -5.17 -9.89
N GLU A 62 28.46 -5.47 -11.11
CA GLU A 62 29.79 -5.24 -11.69
C GLU A 62 29.67 -5.18 -13.21
N ASN A 63 30.75 -4.96 -13.93
CA ASN A 63 30.71 -4.99 -15.38
C ASN A 63 30.70 -6.43 -15.90
N PHE A 64 29.70 -6.79 -16.69
CA PHE A 64 29.55 -8.13 -17.28
C PHE A 64 29.71 -8.08 -18.80
N SER A 65 30.28 -9.13 -19.41
CA SER A 65 30.21 -9.29 -20.86
C SER A 65 28.83 -9.78 -21.30
N ALA A 66 28.43 -9.47 -22.53
CA ALA A 66 27.12 -9.90 -23.06
C ALA A 66 27.00 -11.42 -23.15
N GLU A 67 28.12 -12.12 -23.37
CA GLU A 67 28.18 -13.59 -23.49
C GLU A 67 27.87 -14.30 -22.18
N GLN A 68 27.99 -13.61 -21.04
CA GLN A 68 27.67 -14.15 -19.71
C GLN A 68 26.16 -14.16 -19.42
N ALA A 69 25.30 -13.62 -20.29
CA ALA A 69 23.86 -13.55 -20.10
C ALA A 69 23.08 -14.34 -21.16
N LYS A 70 21.90 -14.85 -20.78
CA LYS A 70 20.89 -15.36 -21.72
C LYS A 70 20.15 -14.20 -22.40
N THR A 71 19.84 -13.15 -21.60
CA THR A 71 19.18 -11.91 -22.06
C THR A 71 19.99 -10.71 -21.62
N VAL A 72 20.19 -9.75 -22.52
CA VAL A 72 20.83 -8.46 -22.23
C VAL A 72 19.82 -7.35 -22.45
N ILE A 73 19.69 -6.46 -21.47
CA ILE A 73 18.89 -5.23 -21.55
C ILE A 73 19.85 -4.06 -21.59
N ASP A 74 19.81 -3.27 -22.66
CA ASP A 74 20.55 -2.01 -22.73
C ASP A 74 19.81 -0.95 -21.92
N ALA A 75 20.42 -0.54 -20.81
CA ALA A 75 19.89 0.50 -19.92
C ALA A 75 20.70 1.81 -20.02
N LYS A 76 21.49 1.99 -21.06
CA LYS A 76 22.28 3.21 -21.24
C LYS A 76 21.37 4.44 -21.29
N GLY A 77 21.64 5.41 -20.41
CA GLY A 77 20.82 6.62 -20.25
C GLY A 77 19.58 6.45 -19.41
N LEU A 78 19.30 5.23 -18.92
CA LEU A 78 18.18 4.93 -18.05
C LEU A 78 18.62 4.80 -16.58
N ALA A 79 17.68 4.99 -15.67
CA ALA A 79 17.83 4.68 -14.25
C ALA A 79 17.48 3.22 -14.00
N VAL A 80 18.25 2.56 -13.13
CA VAL A 80 17.99 1.21 -12.64
C VAL A 80 17.89 1.30 -11.12
N ALA A 81 16.78 0.81 -10.56
CA ALA A 81 16.50 0.94 -9.13
C ALA A 81 15.84 -0.34 -8.57
N PRO A 82 15.80 -0.54 -7.24
CA PRO A 82 14.96 -1.56 -6.64
C PRO A 82 13.49 -1.32 -6.97
N GLY A 83 12.70 -2.38 -7.06
CA GLY A 83 11.25 -2.28 -7.18
C GLY A 83 10.64 -1.49 -6.02
N PHE A 84 9.62 -0.69 -6.33
CA PHE A 84 8.96 0.16 -5.35
C PHE A 84 8.00 -0.63 -4.46
N ILE A 85 7.78 -0.14 -3.24
CA ILE A 85 6.91 -0.75 -2.24
C ILE A 85 5.80 0.23 -1.92
N ASN A 86 4.57 -0.17 -2.23
CA ASN A 86 3.36 0.57 -1.90
C ASN A 86 2.96 0.27 -0.45
N MET A 87 3.14 1.25 0.45
CA MET A 87 2.88 1.09 1.89
C MET A 87 1.40 1.02 2.26
N LEU A 88 0.54 1.47 1.36
CA LEU A 88 -0.91 1.40 1.52
C LEU A 88 -1.58 1.11 0.18
N SER A 89 -2.00 -0.14 0.00
CA SER A 89 -2.74 -0.61 -1.16
C SER A 89 -4.11 -1.15 -0.75
N TRP A 90 -5.13 -0.81 -1.53
CA TRP A 90 -6.48 -1.36 -1.45
C TRP A 90 -6.75 -2.44 -2.51
N SER A 91 -5.69 -3.04 -3.07
CA SER A 91 -5.79 -4.05 -4.15
C SER A 91 -6.37 -5.40 -3.70
N THR A 92 -7.15 -5.42 -2.63
CA THR A 92 -7.68 -6.67 -2.06
C THR A 92 -8.62 -7.40 -3.00
N GLU A 93 -9.50 -6.69 -3.69
CA GLU A 93 -10.46 -7.27 -4.64
C GLU A 93 -9.96 -7.16 -6.08
N SER A 94 -9.29 -6.07 -6.40
CA SER A 94 -8.79 -5.81 -7.76
C SER A 94 -7.77 -6.85 -8.21
N LEU A 95 -6.93 -7.38 -7.32
CA LEU A 95 -5.99 -8.46 -7.63
C LEU A 95 -6.68 -9.82 -7.83
N ILE A 96 -7.90 -10.00 -7.31
CA ILE A 96 -8.75 -11.17 -7.61
C ILE A 96 -9.33 -11.02 -9.03
N GLU A 97 -9.77 -9.83 -9.40
CA GLU A 97 -10.27 -9.52 -10.75
C GLU A 97 -9.16 -9.56 -11.80
N ASP A 98 -8.06 -8.88 -11.54
CA ASP A 98 -6.89 -8.84 -12.43
C ASP A 98 -5.57 -8.89 -11.67
N GLY A 99 -5.04 -10.10 -11.51
CA GLY A 99 -3.76 -10.32 -10.86
C GLY A 99 -2.55 -9.71 -11.58
N ARG A 100 -2.71 -9.09 -12.76
CA ARG A 100 -1.61 -8.39 -13.46
C ARG A 100 -1.14 -7.13 -12.74
N SER A 101 -1.94 -6.57 -11.82
CA SER A 101 -1.59 -5.35 -11.09
C SER A 101 -1.11 -4.21 -12.01
N GLN A 102 -1.91 -3.91 -13.05
CA GLN A 102 -1.44 -3.19 -14.23
C GLN A 102 -0.99 -1.75 -13.96
N SER A 103 -1.75 -0.99 -13.17
CA SER A 103 -1.38 0.40 -12.85
C SER A 103 -0.12 0.44 -11.98
N GLU A 104 -0.05 -0.39 -10.95
CA GLU A 104 1.06 -0.48 -10.01
C GLU A 104 2.38 -0.90 -10.69
N ILE A 105 2.34 -1.94 -11.53
CA ILE A 105 3.51 -2.42 -12.29
C ILE A 105 4.05 -1.32 -13.22
N ARG A 106 3.16 -0.53 -13.86
CA ARG A 106 3.59 0.56 -14.74
C ARG A 106 4.11 1.79 -14.00
N GLU A 107 3.87 1.85 -12.70
CA GLU A 107 4.52 2.82 -11.80
C GLU A 107 5.85 2.32 -11.21
N GLY A 108 6.18 1.03 -11.42
CA GLY A 108 7.37 0.40 -10.86
C GLY A 108 7.17 -0.25 -9.49
N VAL A 109 5.92 -0.36 -9.03
CA VAL A 109 5.59 -1.05 -7.78
C VAL A 109 5.74 -2.55 -7.99
N THR A 110 6.43 -3.21 -7.08
CA THR A 110 6.69 -4.66 -7.08
C THR A 110 6.19 -5.35 -5.82
N THR A 111 5.74 -4.56 -4.83
CA THR A 111 5.21 -5.05 -3.56
C THR A 111 4.09 -4.15 -3.07
N GLU A 112 2.96 -4.73 -2.73
CA GLU A 112 1.77 -4.04 -2.24
C GLU A 112 1.46 -4.47 -0.80
N ILE A 113 1.29 -3.49 0.10
CA ILE A 113 0.98 -3.69 1.51
C ILE A 113 -0.46 -3.29 1.76
N MET A 114 -1.24 -4.19 2.35
CA MET A 114 -2.68 -4.06 2.60
C MET A 114 -2.98 -4.02 4.10
N GLY A 115 -4.23 -3.74 4.49
CA GLY A 115 -4.73 -3.93 5.84
C GLY A 115 -4.96 -2.66 6.64
N GLU A 116 -5.39 -1.58 6.01
CA GLU A 116 -5.83 -0.36 6.68
C GLU A 116 -7.20 -0.57 7.36
N GLY A 117 -7.17 -0.83 8.66
CA GLY A 117 -8.36 -1.05 9.49
C GLY A 117 -9.10 -2.36 9.19
N TYR A 118 -9.43 -2.62 7.95
CA TYR A 118 -9.96 -3.88 7.47
C TYR A 118 -8.87 -4.74 6.80
N SER A 119 -9.00 -6.07 6.98
CA SER A 119 -8.19 -7.07 6.28
C SER A 119 -9.07 -8.22 5.79
N MET A 120 -8.59 -8.96 4.80
CA MET A 120 -9.31 -10.10 4.21
C MET A 120 -9.33 -11.36 5.09
N GLY A 121 -9.04 -11.20 6.36
CA GLY A 121 -9.10 -12.21 7.42
C GLY A 121 -8.59 -11.62 8.75
N PRO A 122 -8.98 -12.24 9.88
CA PRO A 122 -9.83 -13.43 10.03
C PRO A 122 -11.32 -13.16 9.74
N LEU A 123 -12.02 -14.13 9.16
CA LEU A 123 -13.44 -14.02 8.80
C LEU A 123 -14.26 -15.14 9.45
N ASN A 124 -15.44 -14.80 9.95
CA ASN A 124 -16.50 -15.76 10.29
C ASN A 124 -17.61 -15.76 9.23
N ASP A 125 -18.56 -16.70 9.32
CA ASP A 125 -19.60 -16.87 8.31
C ASP A 125 -20.46 -15.61 8.12
N ARG A 126 -20.84 -14.92 9.22
CA ARG A 126 -21.57 -13.66 9.18
C ARG A 126 -20.84 -12.57 8.38
N MET A 127 -19.53 -12.45 8.59
CA MET A 127 -18.70 -11.47 7.86
C MET A 127 -18.60 -11.83 6.37
N LYS A 128 -18.44 -13.11 6.04
CA LYS A 128 -18.39 -13.58 4.64
C LYS A 128 -19.70 -13.32 3.91
N GLU A 129 -20.84 -13.66 4.53
CA GLU A 129 -22.17 -13.40 3.96
C GLU A 129 -22.36 -11.91 3.65
N ARG A 130 -21.97 -11.04 4.60
CA ARG A 130 -22.02 -9.59 4.40
C ARG A 130 -21.07 -9.13 3.28
N MET A 131 -19.81 -9.57 3.27
CA MET A 131 -18.86 -9.21 2.23
C MET A 131 -19.36 -9.61 0.83
N VAL A 132 -19.97 -10.79 0.68
CA VAL A 132 -20.55 -11.23 -0.60
C VAL A 132 -21.74 -10.35 -1.00
N HIS A 133 -22.60 -9.98 -0.04
CA HIS A 133 -23.74 -9.08 -0.28
C HIS A 133 -23.27 -7.68 -0.71
N ASP A 134 -22.21 -7.18 -0.10
CA ASP A 134 -21.73 -5.80 -0.29
C ASP A 134 -20.84 -5.62 -1.52
N GLN A 135 -20.39 -6.69 -2.17
CA GLN A 135 -19.57 -6.62 -3.40
C GLN A 135 -20.16 -5.67 -4.44
N GLY A 136 -19.31 -4.81 -4.99
CA GLY A 136 -19.63 -3.93 -6.12
C GLY A 136 -19.61 -4.65 -7.47
N ASP A 137 -18.95 -4.08 -8.46
CA ASP A 137 -18.83 -4.63 -9.82
C ASP A 137 -17.93 -5.87 -9.90
N ILE A 138 -16.93 -5.97 -9.01
CA ILE A 138 -16.06 -7.15 -8.89
C ILE A 138 -16.78 -8.21 -8.06
N LYS A 139 -16.95 -9.41 -8.64
CA LYS A 139 -17.63 -10.54 -7.99
C LYS A 139 -16.69 -11.70 -7.82
N TYR A 140 -16.59 -12.22 -6.59
CA TYR A 140 -15.72 -13.33 -6.24
C TYR A 140 -16.29 -14.18 -5.11
N GLU A 141 -15.82 -15.42 -5.00
CA GLU A 141 -16.12 -16.31 -3.88
C GLU A 141 -15.07 -16.18 -2.78
N ILE A 142 -15.48 -16.16 -1.52
CA ILE A 142 -14.57 -16.10 -0.37
C ILE A 142 -14.24 -17.53 0.07
N LYS A 143 -13.07 -18.04 -0.34
CA LYS A 143 -12.59 -19.41 -0.08
C LYS A 143 -11.62 -19.53 1.10
N TRP A 144 -11.45 -18.49 1.87
CA TRP A 144 -10.52 -18.39 2.98
C TRP A 144 -11.22 -17.94 4.27
N ASN A 145 -10.57 -18.18 5.42
CA ASN A 145 -11.02 -17.76 6.75
C ASN A 145 -10.00 -16.85 7.41
N THR A 146 -8.71 -17.05 7.14
CA THR A 146 -7.61 -16.31 7.76
C THR A 146 -6.93 -15.39 6.74
N LEU A 147 -6.22 -14.38 7.23
CA LEU A 147 -5.45 -13.48 6.37
C LEU A 147 -4.38 -14.24 5.57
N SER A 148 -3.72 -15.22 6.21
CA SER A 148 -2.69 -16.01 5.52
C SER A 148 -3.26 -16.90 4.42
N GLU A 149 -4.48 -17.42 4.58
CA GLU A 149 -5.17 -18.16 3.51
C GLU A 149 -5.50 -17.25 2.34
N TYR A 150 -5.94 -16.02 2.58
CA TYR A 150 -6.18 -15.03 1.53
C TYR A 150 -4.90 -14.68 0.76
N LEU A 151 -3.80 -14.39 1.45
CA LEU A 151 -2.52 -14.06 0.77
C LEU A 151 -2.02 -15.23 -0.07
N ARG A 152 -2.15 -16.48 0.42
CA ARG A 152 -1.86 -17.68 -0.38
C ARG A 152 -2.81 -17.87 -1.55
N TYR A 153 -4.09 -17.53 -1.37
CA TYR A 153 -5.06 -17.54 -2.46
C TYR A 153 -4.63 -16.60 -3.59
N LEU A 154 -4.18 -15.38 -3.29
CA LEU A 154 -3.66 -14.44 -4.30
C LEU A 154 -2.41 -15.00 -5.00
N GLU A 155 -1.46 -15.56 -4.25
CA GLU A 155 -0.26 -16.18 -4.82
C GLU A 155 -0.60 -17.34 -5.76
N GLN A 156 -1.55 -18.21 -5.38
CA GLN A 156 -2.01 -19.34 -6.19
C GLN A 156 -2.85 -18.89 -7.40
N HIS A 157 -3.66 -17.85 -7.24
CA HIS A 157 -4.42 -17.25 -8.35
C HIS A 157 -3.47 -16.62 -9.37
N GLY A 158 -2.31 -16.17 -8.92
CA GLY A 158 -1.26 -15.54 -9.68
C GLY A 158 -1.40 -14.03 -9.69
N VAL A 159 -0.44 -13.36 -9.06
CA VAL A 159 -0.32 -11.91 -9.00
C VAL A 159 1.04 -11.46 -9.51
N SER A 160 1.11 -10.27 -10.10
CA SER A 160 2.37 -9.73 -10.64
C SER A 160 3.22 -9.08 -9.56
N CYS A 161 2.61 -8.41 -8.58
CA CYS A 161 3.29 -7.84 -7.41
C CYS A 161 3.39 -8.84 -6.27
N ASN A 162 4.40 -8.71 -5.42
CA ASN A 162 4.39 -9.34 -4.11
C ASN A 162 3.30 -8.69 -3.24
N VAL A 163 2.71 -9.45 -2.32
CA VAL A 163 1.63 -8.98 -1.47
C VAL A 163 1.90 -9.29 -0.01
N ALA A 164 1.60 -8.36 0.88
CA ALA A 164 1.63 -8.55 2.33
C ALA A 164 0.49 -7.75 2.97
N SER A 165 0.17 -8.03 4.23
CA SER A 165 -0.91 -7.32 4.91
C SER A 165 -0.69 -7.20 6.40
N PHE A 166 -1.15 -6.09 6.95
CA PHE A 166 -1.48 -5.98 8.36
C PHE A 166 -2.79 -6.69 8.65
N VAL A 167 -2.99 -7.19 9.87
CA VAL A 167 -4.32 -7.59 10.31
C VAL A 167 -5.10 -6.34 10.75
N GLY A 168 -6.30 -6.18 10.24
CA GLY A 168 -7.15 -5.04 10.54
C GLY A 168 -7.75 -5.12 11.94
N ALA A 169 -7.53 -4.11 12.77
CA ALA A 169 -8.16 -4.05 14.09
C ALA A 169 -9.70 -3.98 13.98
N THR A 170 -10.22 -3.34 12.94
CA THR A 170 -11.65 -3.31 12.63
C THR A 170 -12.18 -4.71 12.32
N THR A 171 -11.42 -5.51 11.54
CA THR A 171 -11.77 -6.91 11.23
C THR A 171 -11.81 -7.76 12.51
N ILE A 172 -10.83 -7.60 13.41
CA ILE A 172 -10.81 -8.29 14.72
C ILE A 172 -12.01 -7.89 15.56
N ARG A 173 -12.31 -6.58 15.63
CA ARG A 173 -13.44 -6.04 16.39
C ARG A 173 -14.77 -6.56 15.85
N ASP A 174 -14.98 -6.49 14.53
CA ASP A 174 -16.18 -7.00 13.88
C ASP A 174 -16.36 -8.51 14.11
N PHE A 175 -15.27 -9.28 14.05
CA PHE A 175 -15.34 -10.72 14.29
C PHE A 175 -15.93 -11.07 15.67
N VAL A 176 -15.56 -10.32 16.72
CA VAL A 176 -15.89 -10.64 18.11
C VAL A 176 -17.11 -9.86 18.62
N ILE A 177 -17.20 -8.56 18.30
CA ILE A 177 -18.22 -7.66 18.85
C ILE A 177 -19.33 -7.41 17.84
N GLY A 178 -18.98 -7.23 16.54
CA GLY A 178 -19.87 -6.78 15.49
C GLY A 178 -19.70 -5.30 15.16
N LEU A 179 -20.72 -4.72 14.58
CA LEU A 179 -20.69 -3.36 14.02
C LEU A 179 -21.28 -2.30 14.97
N GLU A 180 -21.73 -2.70 16.16
CA GLU A 180 -22.40 -1.82 17.11
C GLU A 180 -21.40 -0.98 17.93
N ASP A 181 -21.87 0.18 18.39
CA ASP A 181 -21.18 1.01 19.36
C ASP A 181 -21.21 0.37 20.77
N LYS A 182 -20.32 -0.58 20.98
CA LYS A 182 -20.14 -1.30 22.25
C LYS A 182 -18.68 -1.44 22.59
N GLN A 183 -18.36 -1.38 23.86
CA GLN A 183 -17.02 -1.72 24.34
C GLN A 183 -16.93 -3.24 24.57
N PRO A 184 -15.74 -3.86 24.32
CA PRO A 184 -15.54 -5.29 24.60
C PRO A 184 -15.67 -5.60 26.08
N THR A 185 -16.29 -6.75 26.41
CA THR A 185 -16.12 -7.33 27.74
C THR A 185 -14.68 -7.84 27.90
N PRO A 186 -14.22 -8.13 29.14
CA PRO A 186 -12.89 -8.72 29.34
C PRO A 186 -12.68 -10.00 28.53
N GLU A 187 -13.71 -10.85 28.44
CA GLU A 187 -13.66 -12.11 27.68
C GLU A 187 -13.59 -11.85 26.16
N GLN A 188 -14.33 -10.86 25.65
CA GLN A 188 -14.27 -10.45 24.25
C GLN A 188 -12.91 -9.85 23.92
N LEU A 189 -12.34 -9.02 24.78
CA LEU A 189 -11.00 -8.46 24.58
C LEU A 189 -9.94 -9.57 24.53
N GLU A 190 -10.06 -10.61 25.38
CA GLU A 190 -9.15 -11.76 25.32
C GLU A 190 -9.32 -12.55 24.01
N GLN A 191 -10.55 -12.72 23.51
CA GLN A 191 -10.78 -13.33 22.20
C GLN A 191 -10.13 -12.51 21.07
N MET A 192 -10.25 -11.18 21.12
CA MET A 192 -9.59 -10.28 20.14
C MET A 192 -8.07 -10.44 20.18
N ARG A 193 -7.47 -10.49 21.39
CA ARG A 193 -6.02 -10.72 21.58
C ARG A 193 -5.57 -12.05 21.01
N GLU A 194 -6.37 -13.11 21.21
CA GLU A 194 -6.09 -14.44 20.67
C GLU A 194 -6.15 -14.47 19.13
N LEU A 195 -7.10 -13.76 18.51
CA LEU A 195 -7.15 -13.61 17.05
C LEU A 195 -5.92 -12.89 16.53
N VAL A 196 -5.53 -11.77 17.15
CA VAL A 196 -4.29 -11.06 16.78
C VAL A 196 -3.08 -12.00 16.90
N ARG A 197 -2.98 -12.77 17.99
CA ARG A 197 -1.89 -13.75 18.17
C ARG A 197 -1.81 -14.72 16.99
N LYS A 198 -2.95 -15.33 16.62
CA LYS A 198 -3.02 -16.30 15.52
C LYS A 198 -2.61 -15.68 14.18
N GLU A 199 -3.10 -14.48 13.88
CA GLU A 199 -2.74 -13.80 12.62
C GLU A 199 -1.27 -13.38 12.59
N MET A 200 -0.69 -12.96 13.72
CA MET A 200 0.74 -12.67 13.81
C MET A 200 1.59 -13.93 13.59
N GLU A 201 1.23 -15.07 14.21
CA GLU A 201 1.89 -16.37 13.98
C GLU A 201 1.70 -16.88 12.54
N ALA A 202 0.60 -16.51 11.91
CA ALA A 202 0.31 -16.81 10.51
C ALA A 202 1.03 -15.88 9.52
N GLY A 203 1.66 -14.78 9.97
CA GLY A 203 2.54 -13.94 9.17
C GLY A 203 1.99 -12.56 8.82
N ALA A 204 1.02 -12.03 9.58
CA ALA A 204 0.65 -10.63 9.48
C ALA A 204 1.84 -9.71 9.84
N LEU A 205 1.93 -8.54 9.19
CA LEU A 205 2.99 -7.55 9.44
C LEU A 205 2.85 -6.84 10.80
N GLY A 206 1.64 -6.80 11.34
CA GLY A 206 1.27 -6.09 12.54
C GLY A 206 -0.21 -5.78 12.55
N ILE A 207 -0.60 -4.67 13.19
CA ILE A 207 -1.99 -4.21 13.31
C ILE A 207 -2.19 -2.91 12.54
N GLY A 208 -3.21 -2.89 11.66
CA GLY A 208 -3.67 -1.70 10.96
C GLY A 208 -5.00 -1.18 11.51
N THR A 209 -5.14 0.14 11.62
CA THR A 209 -6.38 0.80 12.06
C THR A 209 -6.84 1.90 11.12
N SER A 210 -8.15 2.19 11.13
CA SER A 210 -8.81 3.29 10.43
C SER A 210 -9.84 3.92 11.38
N LEU A 211 -9.41 4.90 12.21
CA LEU A 211 -10.13 5.27 13.44
C LEU A 211 -11.23 6.33 13.24
N ILE A 212 -11.43 6.86 12.04
CA ILE A 212 -12.55 7.76 11.74
C ILE A 212 -13.81 7.00 11.32
N TYR A 213 -13.69 5.72 10.95
CA TYR A 213 -14.80 4.92 10.40
C TYR A 213 -15.38 3.96 11.46
N PRO A 214 -16.72 3.87 11.58
CA PRO A 214 -17.36 2.80 12.35
C PRO A 214 -17.04 1.39 11.77
N PRO A 215 -16.92 0.37 12.60
CA PRO A 215 -16.96 0.35 14.06
C PRO A 215 -15.62 0.68 14.76
N ALA A 216 -14.54 0.94 14.01
CA ALA A 216 -13.24 1.31 14.60
C ALA A 216 -13.30 2.62 15.38
N PHE A 217 -14.14 3.56 14.93
CA PHE A 217 -14.40 4.83 15.64
C PHE A 217 -14.80 4.62 17.12
N TYR A 218 -15.50 3.53 17.42
CA TYR A 218 -15.97 3.21 18.78
C TYR A 218 -14.88 2.58 19.66
N ALA A 219 -13.76 2.12 19.08
CA ALA A 219 -12.67 1.55 19.84
C ALA A 219 -11.96 2.62 20.68
N LYS A 220 -11.75 2.33 21.96
CA LYS A 220 -10.95 3.16 22.85
C LYS A 220 -9.46 2.89 22.67
N THR A 221 -8.64 3.86 23.04
CA THR A 221 -7.18 3.76 22.99
C THR A 221 -6.66 2.54 23.77
N GLU A 222 -7.29 2.20 24.90
CA GLU A 222 -6.94 1.04 25.75
C GLU A 222 -7.13 -0.29 25.00
N GLU A 223 -8.21 -0.44 24.21
CA GLU A 223 -8.42 -1.61 23.35
C GLU A 223 -7.26 -1.77 22.37
N LEU A 224 -6.91 -0.70 21.68
CA LEU A 224 -5.81 -0.70 20.69
C LEU A 224 -4.46 -1.01 21.33
N ILE A 225 -4.18 -0.46 22.51
CA ILE A 225 -2.96 -0.78 23.29
C ILE A 225 -2.87 -2.27 23.60
N GLU A 226 -3.96 -2.90 24.04
CA GLU A 226 -3.96 -4.32 24.39
C GLU A 226 -3.73 -5.21 23.15
N LEU A 227 -4.32 -4.88 22.00
CA LEU A 227 -4.06 -5.59 20.76
C LEU A 227 -2.60 -5.39 20.29
N CYS A 228 -2.10 -4.15 20.35
CA CYS A 228 -0.73 -3.82 19.99
C CYS A 228 0.32 -4.49 20.87
N LYS A 229 0.04 -4.69 22.18
CA LYS A 229 0.91 -5.47 23.09
C LYS A 229 1.07 -6.93 22.62
N VAL A 230 0.05 -7.50 22.00
CA VAL A 230 0.15 -8.85 21.42
C VAL A 230 1.05 -8.80 20.18
N ALA A 231 0.79 -7.91 19.23
CA ALA A 231 1.60 -7.78 18.02
C ALA A 231 3.07 -7.48 18.31
N ALA A 232 3.37 -6.67 19.33
CA ALA A 232 4.72 -6.34 19.76
C ALA A 232 5.56 -7.57 20.16
N LYS A 233 4.93 -8.61 20.76
CA LYS A 233 5.61 -9.87 21.12
C LYS A 233 6.14 -10.61 19.89
N TYR A 234 5.53 -10.39 18.74
CA TYR A 234 5.92 -10.97 17.45
C TYR A 234 6.73 -10.01 16.59
N LYS A 235 7.25 -8.92 17.16
CA LYS A 235 7.98 -7.85 16.45
C LYS A 235 7.15 -7.19 15.34
N GLY A 236 5.83 -7.22 15.45
CA GLY A 236 4.91 -6.56 14.54
C GLY A 236 4.98 -5.04 14.64
N LYS A 237 4.30 -4.35 13.75
CA LYS A 237 4.18 -2.90 13.68
C LYS A 237 2.73 -2.48 13.91
N TYR A 238 2.51 -1.30 14.47
CA TYR A 238 1.22 -0.61 14.47
C TYR A 238 1.20 0.41 13.33
N ILE A 239 0.12 0.47 12.54
CA ILE A 239 -0.05 1.46 11.49
C ILE A 239 -1.49 1.99 11.52
N SER A 240 -1.68 3.30 11.33
CA SER A 240 -2.97 3.92 11.60
C SER A 240 -3.33 5.03 10.62
N HIS A 241 -4.51 4.92 10.01
CA HIS A 241 -5.33 6.08 9.71
C HIS A 241 -5.83 6.61 11.05
N MET A 242 -5.33 7.75 11.46
CA MET A 242 -5.52 8.30 12.80
C MET A 242 -6.99 8.68 13.05
N ARG A 243 -7.36 8.88 14.32
CA ARG A 243 -8.71 9.25 14.74
C ARG A 243 -9.16 10.62 14.23
N SER A 244 -8.24 11.48 13.85
CA SER A 244 -8.49 12.71 13.13
C SER A 244 -7.26 13.13 12.33
N GLU A 245 -7.50 13.59 11.12
CA GLU A 245 -6.52 14.24 10.25
C GLU A 245 -6.78 15.75 10.14
N GLY A 246 -7.84 16.23 10.80
CA GLY A 246 -8.37 17.58 10.75
C GLY A 246 -8.31 18.32 12.10
N ASN A 247 -9.48 18.55 12.69
CA ASN A 247 -9.61 19.42 13.88
C ASN A 247 -8.81 18.90 15.08
N GLN A 248 -8.78 17.59 15.31
CA GLN A 248 -8.08 16.93 16.39
C GLN A 248 -6.77 16.24 15.96
N LEU A 249 -6.14 16.69 14.86
CA LEU A 249 -4.93 16.09 14.29
C LEU A 249 -3.81 15.88 15.33
N LEU A 250 -3.50 16.92 16.12
CA LEU A 250 -2.41 16.84 17.08
C LEU A 250 -2.72 15.90 18.26
N GLN A 251 -3.97 15.81 18.66
CA GLN A 251 -4.45 14.85 19.67
C GLN A 251 -4.45 13.42 19.15
N ALA A 252 -4.81 13.22 17.87
CA ALA A 252 -4.74 11.91 17.22
C ALA A 252 -3.28 11.40 17.13
N ILE A 253 -2.32 12.29 16.90
CA ILE A 253 -0.89 11.94 17.00
C ILE A 253 -0.54 11.55 18.44
N ASP A 254 -1.01 12.28 19.47
CA ASP A 254 -0.78 11.91 20.87
C ASP A 254 -1.32 10.52 21.19
N GLU A 255 -2.50 10.14 20.65
CA GLU A 255 -3.06 8.80 20.77
C GLU A 255 -2.11 7.74 20.16
N LEU A 256 -1.65 7.95 18.93
CA LEU A 256 -0.72 7.04 18.25
C LEU A 256 0.61 6.90 19.03
N LEU A 257 1.18 8.01 19.50
CA LEU A 257 2.40 8.01 20.30
C LEU A 257 2.20 7.28 21.64
N ARG A 258 1.04 7.45 22.28
CA ARG A 258 0.66 6.73 23.50
C ARG A 258 0.59 5.22 23.23
N ILE A 259 -0.08 4.79 22.17
CA ILE A 259 -0.18 3.38 21.78
C ILE A 259 1.22 2.80 21.54
N SER A 260 2.04 3.48 20.74
CA SER A 260 3.41 3.05 20.46
C SER A 260 4.24 2.86 21.75
N LYS A 261 4.16 3.84 22.66
CA LYS A 261 4.90 3.83 23.92
C LYS A 261 4.42 2.73 24.88
N GLU A 262 3.11 2.65 25.13
CA GLU A 262 2.54 1.72 26.13
C GLU A 262 2.56 0.26 25.66
N ALA A 263 2.44 0.02 24.34
CA ALA A 263 2.58 -1.31 23.77
C ALA A 263 4.04 -1.67 23.42
N ASN A 264 4.97 -0.72 23.50
CA ASN A 264 6.37 -0.88 23.08
C ASN A 264 6.48 -1.42 21.64
N ILE A 265 5.79 -0.77 20.70
CA ILE A 265 5.66 -1.18 19.30
C ILE A 265 6.08 -0.04 18.37
N PRO A 266 6.84 -0.29 17.29
CA PRO A 266 7.03 0.71 16.24
C PRO A 266 5.68 1.12 15.64
N ALA A 267 5.48 2.42 15.38
CA ALA A 267 4.24 2.89 14.78
C ALA A 267 4.47 3.67 13.49
N GLU A 268 3.47 3.64 12.62
CA GLU A 268 3.44 4.38 11.36
C GLU A 268 2.10 5.08 11.18
N ILE A 269 2.13 6.26 10.59
CA ILE A 269 0.93 7.02 10.23
C ILE A 269 0.65 6.75 8.76
N TYR A 270 -0.53 6.21 8.43
CA TYR A 270 -0.99 6.13 7.05
C TYR A 270 -1.22 7.52 6.47
N HIS A 271 -0.88 7.71 5.22
CA HIS A 271 -1.21 8.86 4.36
C HIS A 271 -1.26 10.21 5.12
N ILE A 272 -0.18 10.52 5.84
CA ILE A 272 -0.08 11.69 6.72
C ILE A 272 -0.51 12.98 6.00
N LYS A 273 -1.38 13.75 6.63
CA LYS A 273 -1.86 15.03 6.12
C LYS A 273 -2.50 15.90 7.20
N ALA A 274 -2.59 17.21 6.94
CA ALA A 274 -3.48 18.12 7.66
C ALA A 274 -4.69 18.40 6.75
N ALA A 275 -5.83 17.76 7.05
CA ALA A 275 -7.03 17.76 6.23
C ALA A 275 -7.97 18.93 6.52
N GLY A 276 -8.48 19.55 5.44
CA GLY A 276 -9.35 20.73 5.50
C GLY A 276 -8.58 22.03 5.66
N GLN A 277 -8.97 23.04 4.88
CA GLN A 277 -8.26 24.32 4.83
C GLN A 277 -8.01 24.97 6.21
N PRO A 278 -8.95 24.94 7.17
CA PRO A 278 -8.71 25.50 8.52
C PRO A 278 -7.56 24.83 9.28
N ASN A 279 -7.16 23.64 8.89
CA ASN A 279 -6.16 22.81 9.57
C ASN A 279 -4.78 22.81 8.88
N TRP A 280 -4.64 23.38 7.68
CA TRP A 280 -3.38 23.37 6.93
C TRP A 280 -2.20 23.97 7.69
N ASN A 281 -2.44 24.95 8.54
CA ASN A 281 -1.43 25.57 9.40
C ASN A 281 -0.89 24.63 10.50
N LYS A 282 -1.53 23.48 10.75
CA LYS A 282 -1.08 22.50 11.74
C LYS A 282 0.07 21.61 11.22
N ALA A 283 0.37 21.63 9.92
CA ALA A 283 1.36 20.74 9.31
C ALA A 283 2.74 20.85 9.97
N ASP A 284 3.23 22.05 10.22
CA ASP A 284 4.54 22.24 10.87
C ASP A 284 4.55 21.72 12.31
N ALA A 285 3.48 21.91 13.08
CA ALA A 285 3.35 21.37 14.44
C ALA A 285 3.22 19.84 14.44
N MET A 286 2.50 19.26 13.45
CA MET A 286 2.39 17.83 13.22
C MET A 286 3.77 17.20 13.01
N LEU A 287 4.53 17.73 12.06
CA LEU A 287 5.87 17.23 11.73
C LEU A 287 6.83 17.36 12.93
N ALA A 288 6.82 18.50 13.61
CA ALA A 288 7.65 18.73 14.80
C ALA A 288 7.33 17.74 15.93
N LYS A 289 6.04 17.49 16.21
CA LYS A 289 5.60 16.54 17.24
C LYS A 289 6.11 15.11 16.98
N ILE A 290 6.09 14.66 15.73
CA ILE A 290 6.62 13.35 15.33
C ILE A 290 8.15 13.31 15.47
N GLU A 291 8.85 14.33 14.99
CA GLU A 291 10.30 14.42 15.10
C GLU A 291 10.79 14.50 16.55
N ASP A 292 10.04 15.14 17.43
CA ASP A 292 10.35 15.18 18.87
C ASP A 292 10.11 13.81 19.53
N ALA A 293 9.08 13.07 19.13
CA ALA A 293 8.87 11.70 19.57
C ALA A 293 10.02 10.77 19.11
N GLN A 294 10.49 10.95 17.87
CA GLN A 294 11.65 10.22 17.33
C GLN A 294 12.94 10.53 18.12
N LYS A 295 13.21 11.81 18.42
CA LYS A 295 14.33 12.23 19.28
C LYS A 295 14.23 11.63 20.69
N ALA A 296 13.02 11.45 21.21
CA ALA A 296 12.75 10.77 22.48
C ALA A 296 12.88 9.23 22.41
N GLY A 297 13.23 8.68 21.24
CA GLY A 297 13.53 7.25 21.05
C GLY A 297 12.36 6.40 20.56
N LEU A 298 11.19 6.98 20.28
CA LEU A 298 10.08 6.25 19.66
C LEU A 298 10.36 6.01 18.18
N LYS A 299 10.03 4.82 17.68
CA LYS A 299 10.15 4.46 16.27
C LYS A 299 8.85 4.80 15.55
N ILE A 300 8.74 6.04 15.08
CA ILE A 300 7.57 6.55 14.38
C ILE A 300 7.96 6.87 12.93
N THR A 301 7.17 6.40 11.98
CA THR A 301 7.30 6.68 10.54
C THR A 301 5.93 7.05 9.98
N ALA A 302 5.87 7.43 8.70
CA ALA A 302 4.64 7.66 7.99
C ALA A 302 4.78 7.30 6.51
N ASP A 303 3.66 7.15 5.85
CA ASP A 303 3.57 7.20 4.40
C ASP A 303 2.68 8.37 3.95
N MET A 304 2.70 8.66 2.67
CA MET A 304 1.87 9.70 2.04
C MET A 304 1.61 9.36 0.56
N TYR A 305 0.57 9.95 0.00
CA TYR A 305 0.39 10.02 -1.46
C TYR A 305 0.65 11.45 -1.98
N THR A 306 0.79 11.58 -3.29
CA THR A 306 1.32 12.79 -3.95
C THR A 306 0.25 13.70 -4.55
N TYR A 307 -0.96 13.70 -3.98
CA TYR A 307 -2.11 14.46 -4.47
C TYR A 307 -2.73 15.31 -3.36
N THR A 308 -3.46 16.36 -3.74
CA THR A 308 -4.10 17.31 -2.81
C THR A 308 -5.58 16.99 -2.53
N ALA A 309 -6.01 15.81 -2.91
CA ALA A 309 -7.35 15.28 -2.62
C ALA A 309 -7.26 13.91 -1.96
N ALA A 310 -8.19 13.61 -1.07
CA ALA A 310 -8.37 12.31 -0.44
C ALA A 310 -9.49 11.52 -1.14
N GLY A 311 -9.49 10.19 -1.02
CA GLY A 311 -10.55 9.31 -1.51
C GLY A 311 -11.10 8.46 -0.37
N THR A 312 -12.44 8.45 -0.21
CA THR A 312 -13.15 7.57 0.74
C THR A 312 -14.63 7.46 0.34
N GLY A 313 -15.54 7.13 1.26
CA GLY A 313 -16.99 7.09 0.98
C GLY A 313 -17.69 8.43 1.20
N LEU A 314 -18.85 8.61 0.57
CA LEU A 314 -19.72 9.76 0.81
C LEU A 314 -20.32 9.73 2.23
N ASP A 315 -20.43 8.56 2.83
CA ASP A 315 -20.84 8.34 4.22
C ASP A 315 -19.95 9.06 5.24
N ALA A 316 -18.67 9.31 4.91
CA ALA A 316 -17.78 10.12 5.73
C ALA A 316 -18.21 11.62 5.89
N CYS A 317 -19.24 12.05 5.17
CA CYS A 317 -19.94 13.30 5.41
C CYS A 317 -20.92 13.25 6.59
N LEU A 318 -21.22 12.06 7.13
CA LEU A 318 -22.26 11.83 8.11
C LEU A 318 -21.68 11.56 9.51
N PRO A 319 -22.41 11.89 10.60
CA PRO A 319 -21.97 11.57 11.95
C PRO A 319 -21.82 10.04 12.14
N PRO A 320 -20.74 9.55 12.79
CA PRO A 320 -20.45 8.11 12.92
C PRO A 320 -21.56 7.29 13.59
N TRP A 321 -22.37 7.88 14.48
CA TRP A 321 -23.50 7.17 15.10
C TRP A 321 -24.56 6.72 14.10
N THR A 322 -24.58 7.32 12.90
CA THR A 322 -25.51 6.93 11.83
C THR A 322 -25.24 5.52 11.32
N GLU A 323 -24.00 5.03 11.49
CA GLU A 323 -23.58 3.69 11.08
C GLU A 323 -23.58 2.67 12.23
N ASP A 324 -24.02 3.03 13.43
CA ASP A 324 -24.17 2.06 14.53
C ASP A 324 -25.09 0.91 14.12
N GLY A 325 -24.53 -0.32 14.09
CA GLY A 325 -25.17 -1.51 13.54
C GLY A 325 -24.95 -1.74 12.02
N GLY A 326 -24.08 -0.94 11.38
CA GLY A 326 -23.64 -1.10 10.00
C GLY A 326 -24.59 -0.49 8.96
N TYR A 327 -24.29 -0.71 7.68
CA TYR A 327 -25.00 -0.10 6.55
C TYR A 327 -26.51 -0.34 6.48
N PRO A 328 -27.06 -1.53 6.79
CA PRO A 328 -28.50 -1.70 6.84
C PRO A 328 -29.19 -0.76 7.84
N ALA A 329 -28.55 -0.49 8.97
CA ALA A 329 -29.05 0.45 9.97
C ALA A 329 -28.92 1.91 9.47
N LEU A 330 -27.79 2.25 8.83
CA LEU A 330 -27.59 3.55 8.18
C LEU A 330 -28.69 3.83 7.16
N PHE A 331 -28.92 2.94 6.20
CA PHE A 331 -29.92 3.15 5.15
C PHE A 331 -31.33 3.34 5.72
N LYS A 332 -31.67 2.63 6.81
CA LYS A 332 -32.93 2.82 7.53
C LYS A 332 -33.03 4.22 8.14
N ARG A 333 -31.96 4.69 8.80
CA ARG A 333 -31.87 6.04 9.39
C ARG A 333 -32.00 7.13 8.33
N LEU A 334 -31.36 6.95 7.18
CA LEU A 334 -31.41 7.91 6.07
C LEU A 334 -32.78 7.96 5.37
N ARG A 335 -33.66 6.99 5.60
CA ARG A 335 -35.05 6.99 5.10
C ARG A 335 -36.05 7.57 6.11
N ASP A 336 -35.64 7.80 7.37
CA ASP A 336 -36.49 8.35 8.41
C ASP A 336 -36.41 9.88 8.44
N PRO A 337 -37.51 10.62 8.20
CA PRO A 337 -37.48 12.08 8.11
C PRO A 337 -36.96 12.79 9.38
N ALA A 338 -37.36 12.30 10.56
CA ALA A 338 -36.93 12.93 11.82
C ALA A 338 -35.43 12.75 12.06
N THR A 339 -34.90 11.57 11.73
CA THR A 339 -33.47 11.27 11.82
C THR A 339 -32.67 12.12 10.82
N ARG A 340 -33.17 12.32 9.61
CA ARG A 340 -32.52 13.17 8.58
C ARG A 340 -32.33 14.61 9.04
N GLU A 341 -33.36 15.22 9.66
CA GLU A 341 -33.24 16.58 10.20
C GLU A 341 -32.13 16.68 11.25
N LYS A 342 -32.02 15.68 12.14
CA LYS A 342 -30.93 15.60 13.11
C LYS A 342 -29.57 15.49 12.43
N ILE A 343 -29.40 14.57 11.48
CA ILE A 343 -28.16 14.38 10.72
C ILE A 343 -27.77 15.70 10.06
N LYS A 344 -28.71 16.34 9.35
CA LYS A 344 -28.46 17.59 8.64
C LYS A 344 -27.97 18.71 9.56
N ALA A 345 -28.59 18.85 10.73
CA ALA A 345 -28.17 19.82 11.74
C ALA A 345 -26.76 19.55 12.24
N GLU A 346 -26.41 18.27 12.50
CA GLU A 346 -25.07 17.90 12.96
C GLU A 346 -24.02 18.08 11.88
N VAL A 347 -24.29 17.73 10.61
CA VAL A 347 -23.36 17.92 9.47
C VAL A 347 -23.04 19.40 9.27
N GLN A 348 -24.00 20.29 9.48
CA GLN A 348 -23.82 21.76 9.35
C GLN A 348 -23.10 22.41 10.54
N THR A 349 -22.96 21.68 11.65
CA THR A 349 -22.40 22.23 12.90
C THR A 349 -20.93 21.86 13.03
N PRO A 350 -20.00 22.83 13.12
CA PRO A 350 -18.60 22.54 13.42
C PRO A 350 -18.45 21.74 14.72
N THR A 351 -17.61 20.71 14.70
CA THR A 351 -17.39 19.82 15.84
C THR A 351 -15.96 19.31 15.87
N ASP A 352 -15.50 18.93 17.08
CA ASP A 352 -14.23 18.25 17.31
C ASP A 352 -14.45 16.77 17.71
N THR A 353 -15.70 16.30 17.74
CA THR A 353 -16.04 14.95 18.22
C THR A 353 -15.95 13.89 17.14
N TRP A 354 -15.97 14.27 15.87
CA TRP A 354 -15.79 13.39 14.72
C TRP A 354 -15.27 14.18 13.50
N GLU A 355 -14.73 13.50 12.50
CA GLU A 355 -14.16 14.11 11.30
C GLU A 355 -15.23 14.35 10.24
N ASN A 356 -15.73 15.57 10.17
CA ASN A 356 -16.78 15.97 9.24
C ASN A 356 -16.19 16.35 7.88
N LEU A 357 -16.14 15.40 6.93
CA LEU A 357 -15.55 15.66 5.62
C LEU A 357 -16.39 16.60 4.74
N TYR A 358 -17.68 16.76 5.02
CA TYR A 358 -18.48 17.77 4.33
C TYR A 358 -17.99 19.20 4.65
N LEU A 359 -17.76 19.49 5.93
CA LEU A 359 -17.22 20.79 6.35
C LEU A 359 -15.73 20.92 6.00
N ALA A 360 -14.95 19.84 6.10
CA ALA A 360 -13.52 19.85 5.77
C ALA A 360 -13.27 20.19 4.28
N ALA A 361 -14.12 19.71 3.38
CA ALA A 361 -14.07 20.08 1.96
C ALA A 361 -14.40 21.56 1.73
N GLY A 362 -15.21 22.16 2.61
CA GLY A 362 -15.58 23.58 2.60
C GLY A 362 -16.63 23.97 1.56
N SER A 363 -16.86 23.12 0.55
CA SER A 363 -17.91 23.31 -0.46
C SER A 363 -18.30 21.96 -1.08
N PRO A 364 -19.60 21.71 -1.38
CA PRO A 364 -20.03 20.51 -2.09
C PRO A 364 -19.50 20.41 -3.54
N ASP A 365 -18.99 21.48 -4.12
CA ASP A 365 -18.25 21.45 -5.40
C ASP A 365 -16.92 20.71 -5.29
N LYS A 366 -16.35 20.63 -4.09
CA LYS A 366 -15.10 19.93 -3.79
C LYS A 366 -15.29 18.47 -3.33
N ILE A 367 -16.50 17.95 -3.49
CA ILE A 367 -16.87 16.56 -3.18
C ILE A 367 -17.27 15.91 -4.51
N LEU A 368 -16.36 15.10 -5.08
CA LEU A 368 -16.50 14.48 -6.40
C LEU A 368 -16.93 13.02 -6.24
N LEU A 369 -18.07 12.64 -6.81
CA LEU A 369 -18.60 11.28 -6.75
C LEU A 369 -17.90 10.42 -7.81
N SER A 370 -17.15 9.41 -7.39
CA SER A 370 -16.28 8.64 -8.29
C SER A 370 -16.79 7.23 -8.59
N GLY A 371 -17.63 6.63 -7.73
CA GLY A 371 -18.14 5.29 -7.98
C GLY A 371 -19.50 5.03 -7.33
N PHE A 372 -20.35 4.27 -8.02
CA PHE A 372 -21.66 3.84 -7.55
C PHE A 372 -21.86 2.34 -7.77
N LYS A 373 -22.50 1.67 -6.80
CA LYS A 373 -22.92 0.27 -6.91
C LYS A 373 -24.14 0.12 -7.82
N SER A 374 -25.09 1.05 -7.72
CA SER A 374 -26.35 1.03 -8.48
C SER A 374 -26.16 1.50 -9.92
N GLU A 375 -26.52 0.66 -10.88
CA GLU A 375 -26.50 1.00 -12.32
C GLU A 375 -27.27 2.29 -12.65
N LYS A 376 -28.33 2.60 -11.87
CA LYS A 376 -29.14 3.81 -12.07
C LYS A 376 -28.37 5.08 -11.71
N LEU A 377 -27.42 5.00 -10.79
CA LEU A 377 -26.67 6.14 -10.30
C LEU A 377 -25.32 6.31 -11.01
N LYS A 378 -24.80 5.27 -11.69
CA LYS A 378 -23.53 5.34 -12.46
C LYS A 378 -23.44 6.53 -13.43
N PRO A 379 -24.52 7.02 -14.09
CA PRO A 379 -24.44 8.24 -14.90
C PRO A 379 -24.07 9.52 -14.13
N LEU A 380 -24.07 9.48 -12.80
CA LEU A 380 -23.63 10.59 -11.93
C LEU A 380 -22.14 10.54 -11.63
N THR A 381 -21.44 9.46 -11.98
CA THR A 381 -19.99 9.33 -11.82
C THR A 381 -19.24 10.49 -12.47
N GLY A 382 -18.28 11.08 -11.74
CA GLY A 382 -17.50 12.23 -12.19
C GLY A 382 -18.19 13.59 -12.00
N LYS A 383 -19.37 13.64 -11.37
CA LYS A 383 -20.01 14.88 -10.98
C LYS A 383 -19.73 15.25 -9.54
N SER A 384 -19.69 16.55 -9.24
CA SER A 384 -19.64 17.01 -7.86
C SER A 384 -20.99 16.82 -7.16
N LEU A 385 -20.96 16.77 -5.83
CA LEU A 385 -22.19 16.74 -5.02
C LEU A 385 -23.06 17.97 -5.28
N ALA A 386 -22.45 19.15 -5.51
CA ALA A 386 -23.17 20.36 -5.86
C ALA A 386 -23.92 20.26 -7.19
N GLU A 387 -23.28 19.68 -8.23
CA GLU A 387 -23.92 19.47 -9.53
C GLU A 387 -25.11 18.53 -9.41
N VAL A 388 -24.97 17.41 -8.68
CA VAL A 388 -26.06 16.45 -8.48
C VAL A 388 -27.19 17.08 -7.64
N ALA A 389 -26.88 17.83 -6.61
CA ALA A 389 -27.86 18.56 -5.80
C ALA A 389 -28.68 19.53 -6.66
N LYS A 390 -28.00 20.30 -7.52
CA LYS A 390 -28.66 21.20 -8.49
C LYS A 390 -29.55 20.42 -9.47
N MET A 391 -29.08 19.30 -10.02
CA MET A 391 -29.87 18.44 -10.93
C MET A 391 -31.14 17.92 -10.25
N ARG A 392 -31.08 17.61 -8.95
CA ARG A 392 -32.20 17.11 -8.15
C ARG A 392 -33.09 18.23 -7.57
N GLY A 393 -32.64 19.49 -7.64
CA GLY A 393 -33.35 20.64 -7.03
C GLY A 393 -33.40 20.52 -5.50
N LYS A 394 -32.38 19.92 -4.86
CA LYS A 394 -32.31 19.64 -3.43
C LYS A 394 -31.07 20.26 -2.78
N ASP A 395 -31.11 20.37 -1.47
CA ASP A 395 -29.94 20.69 -0.65
C ASP A 395 -28.84 19.64 -0.81
N PRO A 396 -27.54 20.01 -0.81
CA PRO A 396 -26.44 19.04 -0.97
C PRO A 396 -26.39 17.94 0.09
N ILE A 397 -26.71 18.25 1.37
CA ILE A 397 -26.69 17.23 2.44
C ILE A 397 -27.85 16.26 2.27
N ASP A 398 -29.05 16.80 1.94
CA ASP A 398 -30.20 15.94 1.60
C ASP A 398 -29.91 15.06 0.39
N THR A 399 -29.19 15.59 -0.60
CA THR A 399 -28.78 14.84 -1.79
C THR A 399 -27.78 13.74 -1.42
N ALA A 400 -26.81 14.00 -0.55
CA ALA A 400 -25.87 12.98 -0.08
C ALA A 400 -26.61 11.84 0.64
N MET A 401 -27.53 12.16 1.54
CA MET A 401 -28.35 11.15 2.24
C MET A 401 -29.22 10.34 1.28
N ASP A 402 -29.82 10.99 0.28
CA ASP A 402 -30.62 10.31 -0.74
C ASP A 402 -29.75 9.34 -1.57
N LEU A 403 -28.58 9.80 -2.04
CA LEU A 403 -27.68 8.99 -2.85
C LEU A 403 -27.22 7.74 -2.10
N ILE A 404 -26.78 7.87 -0.84
CA ILE A 404 -26.35 6.74 -0.02
C ILE A 404 -27.51 5.75 0.20
N ALA A 405 -28.72 6.25 0.49
CA ALA A 405 -29.89 5.40 0.69
C ALA A 405 -30.41 4.73 -0.60
N GLU A 406 -30.20 5.34 -1.77
CA GLU A 406 -30.60 4.81 -3.09
C GLU A 406 -29.56 3.81 -3.63
N ASP A 407 -28.26 4.08 -3.41
CA ASP A 407 -27.15 3.25 -3.87
C ASP A 407 -26.95 2.00 -3.00
N GLU A 408 -27.40 2.07 -1.76
CA GLU A 408 -27.15 1.06 -0.72
C GLU A 408 -25.67 0.67 -0.64
N SER A 409 -24.79 1.69 -0.69
CA SER A 409 -23.35 1.59 -0.53
C SER A 409 -22.78 2.85 0.11
N ARG A 410 -21.45 2.85 0.37
CA ARG A 410 -20.76 4.04 0.86
C ARG A 410 -20.58 5.14 -0.20
N ILE A 411 -20.68 4.81 -1.47
CA ILE A 411 -20.40 5.65 -2.66
C ILE A 411 -18.96 6.17 -2.66
N ASP A 412 -18.13 5.71 -3.58
CA ASP A 412 -16.75 6.19 -3.70
C ASP A 412 -16.70 7.67 -4.01
N THR A 413 -15.89 8.41 -3.26
CA THR A 413 -15.93 9.88 -3.28
C THR A 413 -14.53 10.45 -3.08
N ILE A 414 -14.22 11.51 -3.82
CA ILE A 414 -12.96 12.25 -3.75
C ILE A 414 -13.23 13.62 -3.13
N TYR A 415 -12.40 13.99 -2.13
CA TYR A 415 -12.51 15.23 -1.36
C TYR A 415 -11.29 16.12 -1.58
N PHE A 416 -11.46 17.32 -2.12
CA PHE A 416 -10.39 18.27 -2.34
C PHE A 416 -10.13 19.09 -1.06
N LEU A 417 -9.28 18.61 -0.16
CA LEU A 417 -9.10 19.16 1.18
C LEU A 417 -7.65 19.29 1.65
N MET A 418 -6.66 19.06 0.78
CA MET A 418 -5.24 19.15 1.13
C MET A 418 -4.53 20.31 0.44
N SER A 419 -3.34 20.66 0.95
CA SER A 419 -2.49 21.75 0.47
C SER A 419 -1.25 21.20 -0.24
N GLU A 420 -0.97 21.68 -1.44
CA GLU A 420 0.27 21.38 -2.18
C GLU A 420 1.53 21.83 -1.41
N GLU A 421 1.44 22.95 -0.66
CA GLU A 421 2.54 23.42 0.19
C GLU A 421 2.86 22.39 1.28
N ASN A 422 1.82 21.84 1.93
CA ASN A 422 2.00 20.82 2.97
C ASN A 422 2.53 19.50 2.38
N VAL A 423 2.03 19.06 1.22
CA VAL A 423 2.60 17.91 0.50
C VAL A 423 4.11 18.08 0.29
N LYS A 424 4.58 19.27 -0.10
CA LYS A 424 6.01 19.55 -0.25
C LYS A 424 6.79 19.57 1.06
N LYS A 425 6.17 20.02 2.17
CA LYS A 425 6.78 19.96 3.51
C LYS A 425 6.93 18.52 4.00
N GLU A 426 5.96 17.68 3.70
CA GLU A 426 5.93 16.27 4.09
C GLU A 426 6.90 15.43 3.24
N ILE A 427 6.91 15.64 1.93
CA ILE A 427 7.68 14.83 0.99
C ILE A 427 9.20 14.89 1.22
N VAL A 428 9.73 15.98 1.77
CA VAL A 428 11.16 16.13 2.07
C VAL A 428 11.60 15.43 3.36
N LYS A 429 10.65 15.00 4.20
CA LYS A 429 10.99 14.35 5.48
C LYS A 429 11.58 12.96 5.24
N PRO A 430 12.78 12.64 5.78
CA PRO A 430 13.48 11.41 5.45
C PRO A 430 12.82 10.13 5.99
N TRP A 431 11.86 10.27 6.90
CA TRP A 431 11.12 9.19 7.55
C TRP A 431 9.72 8.94 6.96
N ILE A 432 9.33 9.69 5.93
CA ILE A 432 8.06 9.50 5.20
C ILE A 432 8.34 8.72 3.91
N SER A 433 7.64 7.62 3.71
CA SER A 433 7.58 6.79 2.50
C SER A 433 6.33 7.10 1.67
N PHE A 434 5.95 6.23 0.73
CA PHE A 434 4.79 6.44 -0.13
C PHE A 434 3.83 5.24 -0.11
N GLY A 435 2.53 5.54 -0.14
CA GLY A 435 1.44 4.62 -0.40
C GLY A 435 0.49 5.22 -1.43
N SER A 436 -0.14 4.41 -2.27
CA SER A 436 -1.14 4.92 -3.23
C SER A 436 -2.46 5.25 -2.56
N ASP A 437 -2.77 4.55 -1.47
CA ASP A 437 -4.08 4.58 -0.82
C ASP A 437 -5.22 4.29 -1.82
N GLU A 438 -4.92 3.41 -2.78
CA GLU A 438 -5.82 3.01 -3.88
C GLU A 438 -5.62 1.54 -4.26
N ALA A 439 -6.59 1.02 -5.00
CA ALA A 439 -6.49 -0.30 -5.58
C ALA A 439 -5.75 -0.27 -6.93
N SER A 440 -5.06 -1.34 -7.27
CA SER A 440 -4.54 -1.56 -8.62
C SER A 440 -5.68 -1.57 -9.63
N GLN A 441 -5.52 -0.85 -10.73
CA GLN A 441 -6.53 -0.61 -11.75
C GLN A 441 -6.03 -1.01 -13.15
N ALA A 442 -6.98 -1.15 -14.08
CA ALA A 442 -6.71 -1.25 -15.51
C ALA A 442 -7.77 -0.45 -16.29
N PRO A 443 -7.44 0.22 -17.40
CA PRO A 443 -8.43 0.94 -18.21
C PRO A 443 -9.26 -0.03 -19.07
N GLU A 444 -9.78 -1.10 -18.46
CA GLU A 444 -10.55 -2.16 -19.12
C GLU A 444 -11.49 -2.88 -18.14
N GLY A 445 -12.49 -3.57 -18.68
CA GLY A 445 -13.39 -4.45 -17.92
C GLY A 445 -14.21 -3.75 -16.84
N ASN A 446 -14.32 -4.40 -15.68
CA ASN A 446 -15.09 -3.91 -14.55
C ASN A 446 -14.56 -2.59 -13.97
N PHE A 447 -13.25 -2.35 -14.09
CA PHE A 447 -12.62 -1.12 -13.60
C PHE A 447 -13.14 0.15 -14.30
N MET A 448 -13.66 0.04 -15.53
CA MET A 448 -14.20 1.17 -16.28
C MET A 448 -15.63 1.57 -15.90
N LYS A 449 -16.26 0.83 -14.98
CA LYS A 449 -17.64 1.12 -14.54
C LYS A 449 -17.73 2.24 -13.50
N SER A 450 -16.60 2.56 -12.86
CA SER A 450 -16.43 3.66 -11.91
C SER A 450 -15.20 4.47 -12.28
N ASN A 451 -15.11 5.71 -11.82
CA ASN A 451 -13.86 6.44 -11.79
C ASN A 451 -13.08 6.06 -10.53
N CYS A 452 -11.76 6.19 -10.57
CA CYS A 452 -10.92 6.07 -9.39
C CYS A 452 -10.23 7.42 -9.10
N HIS A 453 -9.59 7.53 -7.96
CA HIS A 453 -8.68 8.64 -7.72
C HIS A 453 -7.44 8.48 -8.63
N PRO A 454 -6.91 9.56 -9.27
CA PRO A 454 -5.74 9.46 -10.17
C PRO A 454 -4.48 8.89 -9.49
N ARG A 455 -4.42 8.83 -8.16
CA ARG A 455 -3.33 8.19 -7.40
C ARG A 455 -3.22 6.68 -7.65
N ALA A 456 -4.28 6.02 -8.17
CA ALA A 456 -4.25 4.63 -8.60
C ALA A 456 -3.33 4.36 -9.81
N TYR A 457 -2.95 5.40 -10.53
CA TYR A 457 -2.16 5.33 -11.76
C TYR A 457 -0.90 6.18 -11.73
N GLY A 458 -0.71 7.02 -10.73
CA GLY A 458 0.33 8.04 -10.81
C GLY A 458 1.07 8.36 -9.51
N CYS A 459 0.75 7.74 -8.38
CA CYS A 459 1.31 8.11 -7.09
C CYS A 459 2.84 8.06 -7.06
N PHE A 460 3.44 6.96 -7.54
CA PHE A 460 4.87 6.69 -7.48
C PHE A 460 5.65 7.42 -8.57
N VAL A 461 5.16 7.39 -9.81
CA VAL A 461 5.82 8.09 -10.91
C VAL A 461 5.74 9.61 -10.77
N ARG A 462 4.73 10.14 -10.06
CA ARG A 462 4.60 11.55 -9.75
C ARG A 462 5.72 12.04 -8.80
N VAL A 463 6.18 11.17 -7.89
CA VAL A 463 7.39 11.43 -7.07
C VAL A 463 8.59 11.64 -7.99
N LEU A 464 8.79 10.76 -8.98
CA LEU A 464 9.93 10.80 -9.89
C LEU A 464 9.83 11.94 -10.90
N GLY A 465 8.65 12.16 -11.49
CA GLY A 465 8.40 13.17 -12.51
C GLY A 465 8.27 14.57 -11.89
N LYS A 466 7.13 14.84 -11.25
CA LYS A 466 6.79 16.16 -10.73
C LYS A 466 7.78 16.63 -9.66
N TYR A 467 7.91 15.88 -8.57
CA TYR A 467 8.64 16.37 -7.39
C TYR A 467 10.16 16.24 -7.50
N THR A 468 10.65 15.30 -8.30
CA THR A 468 12.10 15.10 -8.49
C THR A 468 12.62 15.84 -9.73
N ARG A 469 12.12 15.48 -10.93
CA ARG A 469 12.63 16.05 -12.19
C ARG A 469 12.23 17.51 -12.37
N ASP A 470 10.92 17.82 -12.24
CA ASP A 470 10.38 19.11 -12.67
C ASP A 470 10.52 20.19 -11.58
N GLU A 471 10.13 19.88 -10.34
CA GLU A 471 10.13 20.83 -9.22
C GLU A 471 11.39 20.76 -8.34
N LYS A 472 12.20 19.71 -8.49
CA LYS A 472 13.47 19.50 -7.74
C LYS A 472 13.32 19.58 -6.21
N VAL A 473 12.19 19.11 -5.70
CA VAL A 473 11.91 19.03 -4.26
C VAL A 473 12.75 17.93 -3.61
N LEU A 474 13.00 16.82 -4.34
CA LEU A 474 13.87 15.71 -3.97
C LEU A 474 14.98 15.52 -5.00
N THR A 475 16.10 14.93 -4.60
CA THR A 475 17.02 14.30 -5.55
C THR A 475 16.51 12.91 -5.92
N LEU A 476 16.95 12.35 -7.06
CA LEU A 476 16.46 11.05 -7.52
C LEU A 476 16.85 9.90 -6.56
N GLU A 477 18.06 9.95 -6.00
CA GLU A 477 18.50 8.98 -4.99
C GLU A 477 17.65 9.04 -3.71
N GLN A 478 17.24 10.23 -3.27
CA GLN A 478 16.32 10.40 -2.14
C GLN A 478 14.93 9.83 -2.46
N ALA A 479 14.40 10.13 -3.65
CA ALA A 479 13.11 9.62 -4.12
C ALA A 479 13.11 8.08 -4.13
N ILE A 480 14.12 7.46 -4.78
CA ILE A 480 14.23 6.00 -4.86
C ILE A 480 14.35 5.36 -3.47
N ARG A 481 15.16 5.94 -2.56
CA ARG A 481 15.23 5.45 -1.18
C ARG A 481 13.85 5.44 -0.50
N LYS A 482 13.07 6.51 -0.67
CA LYS A 482 11.73 6.66 -0.07
C LYS A 482 10.69 5.73 -0.71
N LEU A 483 10.88 5.35 -1.97
CA LEU A 483 10.01 4.43 -2.69
C LEU A 483 10.37 2.94 -2.46
N SER A 484 11.59 2.63 -2.00
CA SER A 484 12.07 1.24 -1.91
C SER A 484 12.76 0.91 -0.58
N GLY A 485 13.97 1.40 -0.34
CA GLY A 485 14.79 1.04 0.82
C GLY A 485 14.18 1.46 2.16
N LEU A 486 13.54 2.63 2.22
CA LEU A 486 12.89 3.12 3.44
C LEU A 486 11.69 2.25 3.85
N PRO A 487 10.68 2.01 2.98
CA PRO A 487 9.57 1.13 3.34
C PRO A 487 10.01 -0.31 3.63
N ALA A 488 10.98 -0.87 2.89
CA ALA A 488 11.54 -2.18 3.20
C ALA A 488 12.14 -2.24 4.60
N THR A 489 12.89 -1.21 5.00
CA THR A 489 13.47 -1.09 6.34
C THR A 489 12.40 -0.93 7.41
N ASN A 490 11.39 -0.09 7.14
CA ASN A 490 10.28 0.15 8.07
C ASN A 490 9.48 -1.13 8.34
N LEU A 491 9.23 -1.92 7.32
CA LEU A 491 8.48 -3.18 7.41
C LEU A 491 9.33 -4.37 7.87
N GLY A 492 10.66 -4.24 7.84
CA GLY A 492 11.57 -5.36 8.10
C GLY A 492 11.48 -6.45 7.02
N LEU A 493 11.31 -6.06 5.76
CA LEU A 493 11.24 -7.01 4.65
C LEU A 493 12.65 -7.56 4.34
N ASP A 494 12.84 -8.84 4.58
CA ASP A 494 14.12 -9.49 4.34
C ASP A 494 14.47 -9.54 2.86
N HIS A 495 15.70 -9.13 2.54
CA HIS A 495 16.28 -9.23 1.19
C HIS A 495 15.52 -8.48 0.09
N ARG A 496 14.78 -7.39 0.40
CA ARG A 496 14.07 -6.55 -0.58
C ARG A 496 14.35 -5.06 -0.39
N GLY A 497 13.99 -4.25 -1.36
CA GLY A 497 14.12 -2.78 -1.33
C GLY A 497 15.51 -2.24 -1.65
N PHE A 498 16.48 -3.10 -1.94
CA PHE A 498 17.87 -2.71 -2.26
C PHE A 498 18.42 -3.52 -3.43
N LEU A 499 19.27 -2.87 -4.26
CA LEU A 499 20.05 -3.56 -5.28
C LEU A 499 21.41 -3.99 -4.68
N GLN A 500 21.44 -5.20 -4.13
CA GLN A 500 22.65 -5.81 -3.58
C GLN A 500 22.69 -7.30 -3.94
N LYS A 501 23.90 -7.86 -4.08
CA LYS A 501 24.06 -9.29 -4.35
C LYS A 501 23.35 -10.14 -3.28
N GLY A 502 22.55 -11.10 -3.72
CA GLY A 502 21.75 -11.98 -2.86
C GLY A 502 20.37 -11.48 -2.51
N MET A 503 20.03 -10.20 -2.77
CA MET A 503 18.67 -9.67 -2.64
C MET A 503 17.75 -10.27 -3.70
N PHE A 504 16.45 -10.30 -3.43
CA PHE A 504 15.47 -10.63 -4.47
C PHE A 504 15.56 -9.66 -5.63
N ALA A 505 15.43 -10.18 -6.83
CA ALA A 505 15.50 -9.40 -8.06
C ALA A 505 14.16 -8.75 -8.37
N ASP A 506 13.75 -7.80 -7.50
CA ASP A 506 12.71 -6.82 -7.75
C ASP A 506 13.43 -5.56 -8.28
N VAL A 507 13.36 -5.35 -9.57
CA VAL A 507 14.17 -4.33 -10.25
C VAL A 507 13.32 -3.54 -11.24
N VAL A 508 13.47 -2.22 -11.24
CA VAL A 508 12.83 -1.32 -12.20
C VAL A 508 13.88 -0.62 -13.06
N VAL A 509 13.54 -0.44 -14.33
CA VAL A 509 14.34 0.32 -15.29
C VAL A 509 13.42 1.37 -15.92
N PHE A 510 13.75 2.64 -15.78
CA PHE A 510 12.92 3.73 -16.25
C PHE A 510 13.73 4.86 -16.87
N ASP A 511 13.08 5.65 -17.72
CA ASP A 511 13.65 6.86 -18.29
C ASP A 511 13.38 8.06 -17.37
N PRO A 512 14.39 8.60 -16.69
CA PRO A 512 14.22 9.72 -15.76
C PRO A 512 13.78 11.01 -16.46
N ALA A 513 13.98 11.12 -17.77
CA ALA A 513 13.58 12.30 -18.53
C ALA A 513 12.08 12.32 -18.86
N THR A 514 11.43 11.15 -18.93
CA THR A 514 10.04 11.04 -19.39
C THR A 514 9.08 10.40 -18.38
N VAL A 515 9.59 9.81 -17.29
CA VAL A 515 8.75 9.18 -16.26
C VAL A 515 7.78 10.19 -15.65
N GLY A 516 6.51 9.79 -15.53
CA GLY A 516 5.48 10.65 -14.92
C GLY A 516 4.06 10.11 -15.07
N ASP A 517 3.16 10.76 -14.34
CA ASP A 517 1.73 10.48 -14.35
C ASP A 517 1.01 11.15 -15.52
N ARG A 518 -0.12 10.55 -15.93
CA ARG A 518 -1.07 11.10 -16.92
C ARG A 518 -2.49 11.17 -16.40
N ALA A 519 -2.79 10.42 -15.37
CA ALA A 519 -4.11 10.37 -14.76
C ALA A 519 -4.49 11.73 -14.18
N THR A 520 -5.73 12.16 -14.43
CA THR A 520 -6.34 13.37 -13.84
C THR A 520 -7.67 13.02 -13.19
N PHE A 521 -8.24 13.92 -12.40
CA PHE A 521 -9.55 13.70 -11.78
C PHE A 521 -10.67 13.57 -12.82
N GLU A 522 -10.55 14.21 -13.98
CA GLU A 522 -11.51 14.12 -15.09
C GLU A 522 -11.29 12.87 -15.96
N LYS A 523 -10.04 12.39 -16.03
CA LYS A 523 -9.65 11.21 -16.84
C LYS A 523 -8.68 10.35 -16.04
N PRO A 524 -9.16 9.61 -15.03
CA PRO A 524 -8.28 8.86 -14.13
C PRO A 524 -7.66 7.62 -14.78
N HIS A 525 -8.37 6.94 -15.67
CA HIS A 525 -7.94 5.68 -16.27
C HIS A 525 -6.88 5.88 -17.36
N GLN A 526 -5.68 6.33 -16.96
CA GLN A 526 -4.56 6.56 -17.85
C GLN A 526 -3.27 6.03 -17.23
N TYR A 527 -2.63 5.06 -17.87
CA TYR A 527 -1.35 4.54 -17.41
C TYR A 527 -0.25 5.59 -17.34
N ALA A 528 0.61 5.43 -16.37
CA ALA A 528 1.87 6.14 -16.24
C ALA A 528 2.79 5.90 -17.45
N VAL A 529 3.77 6.77 -17.63
CA VAL A 529 4.75 6.68 -18.72
C VAL A 529 6.17 6.66 -18.19
N GLY A 530 7.12 6.23 -19.02
CA GLY A 530 8.56 6.29 -18.74
C GLY A 530 9.12 5.05 -18.05
N MET A 531 8.29 4.19 -17.44
CA MET A 531 8.73 2.87 -16.96
C MET A 531 8.97 1.95 -18.15
N LYS A 532 10.18 1.35 -18.27
CA LYS A 532 10.59 0.51 -19.39
C LYS A 532 10.53 -0.97 -19.07
N HIS A 533 11.17 -1.38 -17.97
CA HIS A 533 11.21 -2.78 -17.57
C HIS A 533 10.98 -2.87 -16.08
N VAL A 534 10.22 -3.89 -15.68
CA VAL A 534 10.00 -4.25 -14.27
C VAL A 534 10.22 -5.75 -14.11
N PHE A 535 11.02 -6.10 -13.13
CA PHE A 535 11.24 -7.46 -12.69
C PHE A 535 10.69 -7.65 -11.29
N VAL A 536 9.98 -8.74 -11.07
CA VAL A 536 9.50 -9.17 -9.76
C VAL A 536 10.01 -10.58 -9.53
N ASN A 537 10.70 -10.81 -8.43
CA ASN A 537 11.32 -12.12 -8.14
C ASN A 537 12.12 -12.67 -9.34
N GLY A 538 12.83 -11.81 -10.07
CA GLY A 538 13.66 -12.14 -11.22
C GLY A 538 12.93 -12.37 -12.55
N ALA A 539 11.61 -12.49 -12.54
CA ALA A 539 10.82 -12.61 -13.76
C ALA A 539 10.44 -11.22 -14.31
N GLN A 540 10.58 -11.03 -15.62
CA GLN A 540 10.23 -9.77 -16.28
C GLN A 540 8.71 -9.65 -16.44
N VAL A 541 8.11 -8.71 -15.71
CA VAL A 541 6.66 -8.43 -15.70
C VAL A 541 6.31 -7.30 -16.68
N LEU A 542 7.18 -6.30 -16.81
CA LEU A 542 7.04 -5.23 -17.81
C LEU A 542 8.24 -5.25 -18.76
N LYS A 543 7.98 -5.19 -20.04
CA LYS A 543 9.00 -5.12 -21.11
C LYS A 543 8.64 -4.02 -22.08
N ASP A 544 9.56 -3.07 -22.28
CA ASP A 544 9.37 -1.91 -23.19
C ASP A 544 8.07 -1.12 -22.91
N GLY A 545 7.64 -1.06 -21.62
CA GLY A 545 6.43 -0.39 -21.18
C GLY A 545 5.16 -1.23 -21.27
N GLU A 546 5.24 -2.47 -21.80
CA GLU A 546 4.10 -3.37 -21.94
C GLU A 546 4.17 -4.56 -20.98
N HIS A 547 3.01 -4.93 -20.41
CA HIS A 547 2.91 -6.04 -19.48
C HIS A 547 3.07 -7.38 -20.20
N THR A 548 3.95 -8.26 -19.68
CA THR A 548 4.28 -9.53 -20.32
C THR A 548 3.26 -10.66 -20.06
N GLY A 549 2.36 -10.43 -19.10
CA GLY A 549 1.46 -11.47 -18.58
C GLY A 549 2.04 -12.31 -17.44
N ALA A 550 3.32 -12.13 -17.08
CA ALA A 550 3.95 -12.86 -15.98
C ALA A 550 3.36 -12.43 -14.62
N LYS A 551 3.15 -13.42 -13.75
CA LYS A 551 2.58 -13.26 -12.41
C LYS A 551 3.46 -13.95 -11.36
N PRO A 552 4.70 -13.49 -11.15
CA PRO A 552 5.67 -14.12 -10.26
C PRO A 552 5.56 -13.63 -8.81
N GLY A 553 4.57 -12.82 -8.49
CA GLY A 553 4.38 -12.26 -7.15
C GLY A 553 4.17 -13.34 -6.10
N ARG A 554 4.58 -13.05 -4.87
CA ARG A 554 4.55 -13.97 -3.74
C ARG A 554 3.89 -13.30 -2.54
N ALA A 555 3.28 -14.12 -1.69
CA ALA A 555 2.90 -13.71 -0.35
C ALA A 555 4.17 -13.47 0.49
N LEU A 556 4.29 -12.28 1.07
CA LEU A 556 5.36 -11.94 2.01
C LEU A 556 4.80 -11.98 3.44
N TRP A 557 5.65 -12.44 4.35
CA TRP A 557 5.22 -12.71 5.71
C TRP A 557 5.92 -11.81 6.70
N GLY A 558 5.18 -11.39 7.72
CA GLY A 558 5.69 -10.61 8.83
C GLY A 558 6.61 -11.41 9.77
N PRO A 559 7.29 -10.71 10.69
CA PRO A 559 8.36 -11.28 11.52
C PRO A 559 7.87 -12.33 12.52
N GLY A 560 6.57 -12.42 12.77
CA GLY A 560 5.95 -13.41 13.68
C GLY A 560 5.65 -14.75 13.05
N LYS A 561 5.89 -14.94 11.75
CA LYS A 561 5.59 -16.18 11.03
C LYS A 561 6.30 -17.37 11.64
N LEU A 562 5.51 -18.38 12.07
CA LEU A 562 5.98 -19.68 12.56
C LEU A 562 6.12 -20.73 11.43
#